data_43d7720ab5724296081046a4195ed5a1
#
_entry.id   43d7720ab5724296081046a4195ed5a1
#
_cell.length_a   1.000
_cell.length_b   1.000
_cell.length_c   1.000
_cell.angle_alpha   90.00
_cell.angle_beta   90.00
_cell.angle_gamma   90.00
#
_symmetry.space_group_name_H-M   'P 1'
#
loop_
_entity.id
_entity.type
_entity.pdbx_description
1 polymer ?
#
loop_
_entity_poly.entity_id
_entity_poly.type
_entity_poly.pdbx_seq_one_letter_code
_entity_poly.pdbx_strand_id
1 'polypeptide(L)'
;MHFHDCFVRGCDGSVLINSTSNNQAEKAAIPNQSLRGFDFIDNLKALLEAACPGVVSCADTLALAARDAVVTIGGPFWNVPTGRRDGTISNATEALNDIPAPFFNFTDLQTSFANKGLNLTDLVLLSGSHTIGITHCGPLTFSNRLYNFTGKGDQDPALDSEYAANLKKNKCKTLSDNTTIVEMDPGSFRTFDLGYYKQVLKRRGIFVSDSSLTKNSFTNAYISRLVSGPVSEFFKEFAAAMEKMGRVEVKTGSVGEIRKVCTVVNS
;
A
#
# COMPACT_ATOMS: atom_id res chain seq x y z
N MET A 1 -1.98 4.97 -1.29
CA MET A 1 -1.29 6.27 -1.40
C MET A 1 -0.44 6.57 -0.17
N HIS A 2 -0.98 6.62 1.07
CA HIS A 2 -0.19 6.95 2.28
C HIS A 2 1.00 5.99 2.51
N PHE A 3 0.83 4.68 2.33
CA PHE A 3 1.94 3.71 2.37
C PHE A 3 3.03 4.03 1.32
N HIS A 4 2.64 4.33 0.09
CA HIS A 4 3.58 4.66 -0.99
C HIS A 4 4.36 5.95 -0.70
N ASP A 5 3.71 6.93 -0.05
CA ASP A 5 4.37 8.13 0.43
C ASP A 5 5.45 7.79 1.47
N CYS A 6 5.03 7.10 2.55
CA CYS A 6 5.91 6.82 3.69
C CYS A 6 7.12 5.93 3.35
N PHE A 7 7.03 5.10 2.32
CA PHE A 7 8.10 4.18 1.94
C PHE A 7 9.18 4.79 1.03
N VAL A 8 8.97 5.99 0.48
CA VAL A 8 9.98 6.64 -0.38
C VAL A 8 10.90 7.55 0.46
N ARG A 9 10.46 8.71 0.83
CA ARG A 9 11.24 9.72 1.58
C ARG A 9 10.68 10.00 2.97
N GLY A 10 9.92 9.04 3.50
CA GLY A 10 9.11 9.19 4.70
C GLY A 10 7.76 9.81 4.40
N CYS A 11 6.94 9.95 5.44
CA CYS A 11 5.58 10.47 5.30
C CYS A 11 5.60 11.99 5.13
N ASP A 12 5.96 12.45 3.91
CA ASP A 12 6.19 13.87 3.61
C ASP A 12 5.36 14.41 2.45
N GLY A 13 4.39 13.64 1.96
CA GLY A 13 3.49 14.06 0.90
C GLY A 13 4.16 14.19 -0.47
N SER A 14 5.40 13.71 -0.66
CA SER A 14 6.13 13.84 -1.92
C SER A 14 5.48 13.08 -3.07
N VAL A 15 4.75 12.00 -2.78
CA VAL A 15 3.95 11.25 -3.77
C VAL A 15 2.90 12.11 -4.48
N LEU A 16 2.51 13.24 -3.88
CA LEU A 16 1.49 14.15 -4.42
C LEU A 16 2.06 15.14 -5.44
N ILE A 17 3.38 15.31 -5.53
CA ILE A 17 4.03 16.26 -6.43
C ILE A 17 3.90 15.79 -7.89
N ASN A 18 3.63 16.73 -8.79
CA ASN A 18 3.60 16.46 -10.22
C ASN A 18 5.00 16.50 -10.85
N SER A 19 5.16 15.73 -11.93
CA SER A 19 6.36 15.82 -12.77
C SER A 19 6.49 17.18 -13.43
N THR A 20 7.73 17.58 -13.70
CA THR A 20 8.08 18.78 -14.48
C THR A 20 8.80 18.36 -15.76
N SER A 21 9.14 19.33 -16.61
CA SER A 21 9.94 19.07 -17.83
C SER A 21 11.30 18.41 -17.53
N ASN A 22 11.85 18.64 -16.33
CA ASN A 22 13.20 18.21 -15.95
C ASN A 22 13.21 17.11 -14.87
N ASN A 23 12.05 16.70 -14.36
CA ASN A 23 11.98 15.71 -13.29
C ASN A 23 10.72 14.85 -13.40
N GLN A 24 10.89 13.53 -13.38
CA GLN A 24 9.80 12.58 -13.22
C GLN A 24 9.56 12.35 -11.72
N ALA A 25 8.40 12.81 -11.25
CA ALA A 25 7.98 12.66 -9.87
C ALA A 25 7.51 11.22 -9.58
N GLU A 26 7.34 10.89 -8.30
CA GLU A 26 6.89 9.59 -7.82
C GLU A 26 5.59 9.11 -8.48
N LYS A 27 4.65 10.03 -8.80
CA LYS A 27 3.41 9.71 -9.53
C LYS A 27 3.64 8.96 -10.85
N ALA A 28 4.76 9.22 -11.53
CA ALA A 28 5.10 8.60 -12.81
C ALA A 28 5.67 7.18 -12.65
N ALA A 29 6.09 6.80 -11.45
CA ALA A 29 6.62 5.46 -11.18
C ALA A 29 5.55 4.38 -11.34
N ILE A 30 5.97 3.22 -11.87
CA ILE A 30 5.08 2.07 -12.12
C ILE A 30 4.20 1.72 -10.90
N PRO A 31 4.73 1.60 -9.65
CA PRO A 31 3.91 1.25 -8.49
C PRO A 31 2.82 2.29 -8.19
N ASN A 32 3.02 3.54 -8.60
CA ASN A 32 2.11 4.64 -8.31
C ASN A 32 1.05 4.90 -9.40
N GLN A 33 1.20 4.30 -10.60
CA GLN A 33 0.24 4.47 -11.69
C GLN A 33 -1.14 3.87 -11.38
N SER A 34 -1.22 2.93 -10.47
CA SER A 34 -2.49 2.35 -9.99
C SER A 34 -3.17 3.16 -8.90
N LEU A 35 -2.51 4.13 -8.29
CA LEU A 35 -3.08 4.97 -7.24
C LEU A 35 -4.22 5.85 -7.79
N ARG A 36 -5.21 6.09 -6.96
CA ARG A 36 -6.38 6.94 -7.27
C ARG A 36 -6.64 7.90 -6.12
N GLY A 37 -7.37 8.99 -6.39
CA GLY A 37 -7.77 9.97 -5.38
C GLY A 37 -6.80 11.12 -5.20
N PHE A 38 -5.89 11.39 -6.15
CA PHE A 38 -5.03 12.57 -6.12
C PHE A 38 -5.84 13.86 -6.10
N ASP A 39 -6.81 13.97 -6.99
CA ASP A 39 -7.76 15.08 -7.09
C ASP A 39 -8.61 15.25 -5.81
N PHE A 40 -8.95 14.15 -5.15
CA PHE A 40 -9.63 14.20 -3.86
C PHE A 40 -8.74 14.85 -2.79
N ILE A 41 -7.47 14.47 -2.71
CA ILE A 41 -6.52 15.09 -1.78
C ILE A 41 -6.31 16.57 -2.11
N ASP A 42 -6.18 16.93 -3.39
CA ASP A 42 -6.04 18.32 -3.82
C ASP A 42 -7.27 19.17 -3.42
N ASN A 43 -8.48 18.62 -3.58
CA ASN A 43 -9.72 19.28 -3.15
C ASN A 43 -9.79 19.45 -1.64
N LEU A 44 -9.42 18.43 -0.85
CA LEU A 44 -9.34 18.54 0.61
C LEU A 44 -8.34 19.62 1.02
N LYS A 45 -7.16 19.62 0.40
CA LYS A 45 -6.14 20.64 0.69
C LYS A 45 -6.63 22.05 0.35
N ALA A 46 -7.31 22.24 -0.76
CA ALA A 46 -7.88 23.54 -1.12
C ALA A 46 -8.87 24.07 -0.08
N LEU A 47 -9.73 23.20 0.46
CA LEU A 47 -10.67 23.54 1.53
C LEU A 47 -9.94 23.92 2.83
N LEU A 48 -8.92 23.15 3.20
CA LEU A 48 -8.10 23.41 4.39
C LEU A 48 -7.31 24.72 4.24
N GLU A 49 -6.75 24.99 3.07
CA GLU A 49 -6.00 26.20 2.79
C GLU A 49 -6.88 27.44 2.80
N ALA A 50 -8.15 27.31 2.36
CA ALA A 50 -9.13 28.40 2.46
C ALA A 50 -9.53 28.71 3.92
N ALA A 51 -9.61 27.69 4.79
CA ALA A 51 -9.99 27.82 6.19
C ALA A 51 -8.83 28.26 7.10
N CYS A 52 -7.63 27.73 6.88
CA CYS A 52 -6.43 27.96 7.69
C CYS A 52 -5.17 27.96 6.80
N PRO A 53 -4.89 29.08 6.10
CA PRO A 53 -3.79 29.17 5.15
C PRO A 53 -2.42 28.84 5.77
N GLY A 54 -1.65 27.95 5.13
CA GLY A 54 -0.29 27.60 5.51
C GLY A 54 -0.16 26.81 6.83
N VAL A 55 -1.24 26.22 7.33
CA VAL A 55 -1.23 25.48 8.61
C VAL A 55 -1.15 23.98 8.43
N VAL A 56 -1.98 23.40 7.55
CA VAL A 56 -2.08 21.95 7.39
C VAL A 56 -1.27 21.50 6.18
N SER A 57 -0.30 20.61 6.39
CA SER A 57 0.53 20.05 5.31
C SER A 57 -0.24 19.09 4.42
N CYS A 58 0.26 18.87 3.21
CA CYS A 58 -0.23 17.81 2.31
C CYS A 58 0.01 16.41 2.91
N ALA A 59 1.12 16.23 3.62
CA ALA A 59 1.44 15.00 4.34
C ALA A 59 0.40 14.68 5.42
N ASP A 60 -0.01 15.66 6.23
CA ASP A 60 -1.06 15.47 7.22
C ASP A 60 -2.43 15.28 6.57
N THR A 61 -2.75 16.01 5.52
CA THR A 61 -3.99 15.82 4.74
C THR A 61 -4.09 14.39 4.22
N LEU A 62 -3.00 13.85 3.65
CA LEU A 62 -2.96 12.48 3.14
C LEU A 62 -3.12 11.43 4.25
N ALA A 63 -2.42 11.61 5.38
CA ALA A 63 -2.47 10.67 6.50
C ALA A 63 -3.86 10.63 7.16
N LEU A 64 -4.50 11.79 7.33
CA LEU A 64 -5.87 11.89 7.86
C LEU A 64 -6.89 11.27 6.89
N ALA A 65 -6.78 11.58 5.60
CA ALA A 65 -7.65 10.99 4.57
C ALA A 65 -7.53 9.46 4.51
N ALA A 66 -6.31 8.92 4.68
CA ALA A 66 -6.09 7.48 4.73
C ALA A 66 -6.80 6.82 5.91
N ARG A 67 -6.73 7.42 7.12
CA ARG A 67 -7.46 6.97 8.30
C ARG A 67 -8.97 7.01 8.06
N ASP A 68 -9.48 8.11 7.57
CA ASP A 68 -10.92 8.31 7.40
C ASP A 68 -11.50 7.39 6.30
N ALA A 69 -10.73 7.11 5.26
CA ALA A 69 -11.11 6.12 4.25
C ALA A 69 -11.26 4.72 4.84
N VAL A 70 -10.33 4.29 5.71
CA VAL A 70 -10.41 2.99 6.39
C VAL A 70 -11.62 2.93 7.32
N VAL A 71 -11.86 3.98 8.11
CA VAL A 71 -13.02 4.07 9.03
C VAL A 71 -14.33 4.01 8.25
N THR A 72 -14.42 4.70 7.13
CA THR A 72 -15.64 4.76 6.29
C THR A 72 -16.08 3.38 5.79
N ILE A 73 -15.16 2.47 5.58
CA ILE A 73 -15.45 1.09 5.13
C ILE A 73 -15.46 0.07 6.28
N GLY A 74 -15.61 0.53 7.52
CA GLY A 74 -15.76 -0.32 8.70
C GLY A 74 -14.45 -0.79 9.35
N GLY A 75 -13.32 -0.22 8.94
CA GLY A 75 -12.02 -0.48 9.59
C GLY A 75 -11.80 0.33 10.87
N PRO A 76 -10.65 0.15 11.53
CA PRO A 76 -10.36 0.80 12.81
C PRO A 76 -10.12 2.30 12.67
N PHE A 77 -10.48 3.00 13.74
CA PHE A 77 -10.00 4.35 13.97
C PHE A 77 -8.64 4.32 14.69
N TRP A 78 -7.76 5.25 14.34
CA TRP A 78 -6.53 5.53 15.10
C TRP A 78 -6.23 7.02 15.13
N ASN A 79 -5.53 7.43 16.18
CA ASN A 79 -5.04 8.79 16.28
C ASN A 79 -3.91 8.99 15.24
N VAL A 80 -4.08 9.98 14.38
CA VAL A 80 -3.07 10.40 13.43
C VAL A 80 -2.30 11.58 14.03
N PRO A 81 -1.05 11.39 14.47
CA PRO A 81 -0.23 12.53 14.88
C PRO A 81 -0.09 13.49 13.70
N THR A 82 -0.30 14.77 13.94
CA THR A 82 -0.16 15.86 12.96
C THR A 82 1.09 16.69 13.24
N GLY A 83 1.42 17.61 12.34
CA GLY A 83 2.62 18.43 12.42
C GLY A 83 3.72 17.99 11.48
N ARG A 84 3.44 17.04 10.57
CA ARG A 84 4.34 16.72 9.45
C ARG A 84 4.49 17.92 8.54
N ARG A 85 5.66 18.04 7.97
CA ARG A 85 5.92 19.00 6.89
C ARG A 85 6.11 18.28 5.57
N ASP A 86 5.83 18.99 4.51
CA ASP A 86 5.89 18.49 3.16
C ASP A 86 7.32 18.45 2.62
N GLY A 87 7.64 17.38 1.90
CA GLY A 87 8.87 17.25 1.13
C GLY A 87 8.85 18.16 -0.09
N THR A 88 10.04 18.49 -0.56
CA THR A 88 10.28 19.33 -1.75
C THR A 88 10.89 18.55 -2.91
N ILE A 89 11.12 17.26 -2.73
CA ILE A 89 11.72 16.35 -3.72
C ILE A 89 10.77 15.18 -3.94
N SER A 90 10.51 14.86 -5.22
CA SER A 90 9.76 13.68 -5.63
C SER A 90 10.46 13.05 -6.84
N ASN A 91 10.75 11.75 -6.78
CA ASN A 91 11.55 11.06 -7.78
C ASN A 91 11.00 9.68 -8.11
N ALA A 92 10.70 9.45 -9.39
CA ALA A 92 10.13 8.17 -9.85
C ALA A 92 11.06 6.98 -9.66
N THR A 93 12.38 7.16 -9.76
CA THR A 93 13.35 6.08 -9.56
C THR A 93 13.40 5.64 -8.12
N GLU A 94 13.34 6.58 -7.17
CA GLU A 94 13.28 6.25 -5.74
C GLU A 94 11.98 5.49 -5.42
N ALA A 95 10.85 5.95 -5.92
CA ALA A 95 9.58 5.24 -5.74
C ALA A 95 9.61 3.80 -6.31
N LEU A 96 10.27 3.61 -7.45
CA LEU A 96 10.44 2.28 -8.03
C LEU A 96 11.33 1.36 -7.17
N ASN A 97 12.34 1.90 -6.51
CA ASN A 97 13.31 1.15 -5.73
C ASN A 97 12.85 0.88 -4.29
N ASP A 98 12.14 1.82 -3.68
CA ASP A 98 11.85 1.82 -2.24
C ASP A 98 10.48 1.23 -1.91
N ILE A 99 9.50 1.33 -2.82
CA ILE A 99 8.18 0.74 -2.60
C ILE A 99 8.26 -0.78 -2.79
N PRO A 100 7.87 -1.60 -1.78
CA PRO A 100 7.89 -3.04 -1.89
C PRO A 100 7.07 -3.54 -3.08
N ALA A 101 7.71 -4.29 -3.96
CA ALA A 101 7.06 -4.79 -5.16
C ALA A 101 6.17 -6.02 -4.90
N PRO A 102 5.10 -6.24 -5.68
CA PRO A 102 4.19 -7.38 -5.50
C PRO A 102 4.86 -8.74 -5.72
N PHE A 103 6.02 -8.77 -6.35
CA PHE A 103 6.81 -9.98 -6.59
C PHE A 103 7.94 -10.20 -5.58
N PHE A 104 8.08 -9.36 -4.54
CA PHE A 104 9.10 -9.53 -3.51
C PHE A 104 8.89 -10.83 -2.72
N ASN A 105 10.00 -11.51 -2.45
CA ASN A 105 10.05 -12.63 -1.53
C ASN A 105 10.07 -12.14 -0.06
N PHE A 106 10.07 -13.08 0.89
CA PHE A 106 10.02 -12.74 2.31
C PHE A 106 11.22 -11.91 2.77
N THR A 107 12.42 -12.24 2.32
CA THR A 107 13.65 -11.52 2.69
C THR A 107 13.65 -10.09 2.16
N ASP A 108 13.19 -9.89 0.92
CA ASP A 108 13.08 -8.56 0.32
C ASP A 108 12.08 -7.70 1.09
N LEU A 109 10.90 -8.26 1.44
CA LEU A 109 9.90 -7.58 2.26
C LEU A 109 10.44 -7.23 3.65
N GLN A 110 11.08 -8.18 4.32
CA GLN A 110 11.67 -7.95 5.64
C GLN A 110 12.70 -6.82 5.60
N THR A 111 13.57 -6.81 4.60
CA THR A 111 14.58 -5.78 4.42
C THR A 111 13.96 -4.41 4.16
N SER A 112 12.99 -4.35 3.24
CA SER A 112 12.30 -3.10 2.90
C SER A 112 11.61 -2.48 4.13
N PHE A 113 10.89 -3.29 4.92
CA PHE A 113 10.25 -2.81 6.14
C PHE A 113 11.26 -2.42 7.23
N ALA A 114 12.31 -3.22 7.42
CA ALA A 114 13.37 -2.92 8.39
C ALA A 114 14.08 -1.60 8.08
N ASN A 115 14.32 -1.28 6.81
CA ASN A 115 14.89 -0.01 6.37
C ASN A 115 14.03 1.20 6.76
N LYS A 116 12.73 0.98 6.97
CA LYS A 116 11.78 2.01 7.46
C LYS A 116 11.51 1.91 8.97
N GLY A 117 12.31 1.13 9.72
CA GLY A 117 12.12 0.94 11.16
C GLY A 117 10.89 0.11 11.53
N LEU A 118 10.31 -0.60 10.57
CA LEU A 118 9.15 -1.46 10.74
C LEU A 118 9.58 -2.93 10.90
N ASN A 119 8.95 -3.65 11.82
CA ASN A 119 9.30 -5.04 12.11
C ASN A 119 8.38 -6.05 11.40
N LEU A 120 8.57 -7.36 11.66
CA LEU A 120 7.76 -8.42 11.05
C LEU A 120 6.28 -8.34 11.41
N THR A 121 5.95 -7.86 12.61
CA THR A 121 4.55 -7.64 13.01
C THR A 121 3.93 -6.52 12.17
N ASP A 122 4.66 -5.42 11.98
CA ASP A 122 4.21 -4.31 11.13
C ASP A 122 4.04 -4.77 9.68
N LEU A 123 4.97 -5.59 9.15
CA LEU A 123 4.85 -6.18 7.82
C LEU A 123 3.55 -6.96 7.66
N VAL A 124 3.23 -7.86 8.60
CA VAL A 124 1.97 -8.64 8.53
C VAL A 124 0.77 -7.71 8.62
N LEU A 125 0.75 -6.80 9.60
CA LEU A 125 -0.41 -5.92 9.86
C LEU A 125 -0.67 -4.97 8.70
N LEU A 126 0.34 -4.31 8.16
CA LEU A 126 0.19 -3.38 7.03
C LEU A 126 -0.19 -4.10 5.74
N SER A 127 0.31 -5.33 5.51
CA SER A 127 -0.17 -6.19 4.42
C SER A 127 -1.66 -6.51 4.53
N GLY A 128 -2.22 -6.48 5.75
CA GLY A 128 -3.65 -6.63 6.00
C GLY A 128 -4.53 -5.59 5.30
N SER A 129 -3.96 -4.48 4.83
CA SER A 129 -4.66 -3.52 3.96
C SER A 129 -5.18 -4.16 2.67
N HIS A 130 -4.61 -5.28 2.22
CA HIS A 130 -5.09 -6.06 1.08
C HIS A 130 -6.45 -6.73 1.32
N THR A 131 -7.04 -6.62 2.50
CA THR A 131 -8.45 -7.00 2.72
C THR A 131 -9.41 -6.12 1.92
N ILE A 132 -8.97 -4.96 1.46
CA ILE A 132 -9.74 -4.05 0.61
C ILE A 132 -9.03 -3.79 -0.72
N GLY A 133 -9.82 -3.37 -1.71
CA GLY A 133 -9.31 -2.92 -2.99
C GLY A 133 -9.25 -3.99 -4.06
N ILE A 134 -8.69 -3.57 -5.17
CA ILE A 134 -8.58 -4.35 -6.40
C ILE A 134 -7.17 -4.25 -6.97
N THR A 135 -6.81 -5.25 -7.78
CA THR A 135 -5.66 -5.18 -8.69
C THR A 135 -6.12 -5.45 -10.13
N HIS A 136 -5.23 -5.27 -11.09
CA HIS A 136 -5.46 -5.69 -12.46
C HIS A 136 -4.65 -6.96 -12.75
N CYS A 137 -5.15 -7.78 -13.65
CA CYS A 137 -4.31 -8.79 -14.27
C CYS A 137 -3.08 -8.11 -14.89
N GLY A 138 -1.98 -8.83 -15.05
CA GLY A 138 -0.79 -8.28 -15.70
C GLY A 138 0.50 -8.93 -15.23
N PRO A 139 1.51 -8.97 -16.09
CA PRO A 139 2.80 -9.58 -15.75
C PRO A 139 3.56 -8.79 -14.66
N LEU A 140 3.34 -7.48 -14.56
CA LEU A 140 3.95 -6.62 -13.53
C LEU A 140 3.24 -6.68 -12.18
N THR A 141 2.06 -7.32 -12.12
CA THR A 141 1.31 -7.52 -10.90
C THR A 141 1.38 -8.96 -10.42
N PHE A 142 0.61 -9.88 -11.02
CA PHE A 142 0.60 -11.28 -10.57
C PHE A 142 0.36 -12.32 -11.68
N SER A 143 0.07 -11.94 -12.93
CA SER A 143 -0.24 -12.89 -13.99
C SER A 143 0.93 -13.85 -14.32
N ASN A 144 2.17 -13.47 -14.01
CA ASN A 144 3.30 -14.38 -14.08
C ASN A 144 3.13 -15.60 -13.16
N ARG A 145 2.49 -15.47 -12.01
CA ARG A 145 2.17 -16.59 -11.12
C ARG A 145 1.21 -17.60 -11.73
N LEU A 146 0.42 -17.16 -12.70
CA LEU A 146 -0.53 -18.02 -13.40
C LEU A 146 0.09 -18.73 -14.61
N TYR A 147 0.98 -18.05 -15.33
CA TYR A 147 1.35 -18.45 -16.70
C TYR A 147 2.84 -18.62 -16.95
N ASN A 148 3.71 -17.99 -16.16
CA ASN A 148 5.15 -17.96 -16.47
C ASN A 148 6.00 -17.64 -15.23
N PHE A 149 5.77 -18.38 -14.16
CA PHE A 149 6.36 -18.06 -12.84
C PHE A 149 7.89 -18.16 -12.84
N THR A 150 8.44 -19.23 -13.41
CA THR A 150 9.91 -19.40 -13.52
C THR A 150 10.47 -19.02 -14.90
N GLY A 151 9.66 -18.43 -15.78
CA GLY A 151 10.04 -18.13 -17.16
C GLY A 151 9.90 -19.31 -18.14
N LYS A 152 9.30 -20.43 -17.69
CA LYS A 152 9.17 -21.67 -18.47
C LYS A 152 7.71 -22.01 -18.83
N GLY A 153 6.81 -21.04 -18.75
CA GLY A 153 5.39 -21.27 -19.03
C GLY A 153 4.65 -22.01 -17.91
N ASP A 154 5.16 -21.93 -16.68
CA ASP A 154 4.68 -22.66 -15.51
C ASP A 154 3.84 -21.79 -14.55
N GLN A 155 3.11 -22.45 -13.68
CA GLN A 155 2.33 -21.83 -12.62
C GLN A 155 3.10 -21.84 -11.30
N ASP A 156 2.98 -20.79 -10.50
CA ASP A 156 3.53 -20.72 -9.15
C ASP A 156 2.97 -21.85 -8.27
N PRO A 157 3.81 -22.77 -7.76
CA PRO A 157 3.35 -23.86 -6.90
C PRO A 157 2.88 -23.38 -5.51
N ALA A 158 3.22 -22.15 -5.11
CA ALA A 158 2.73 -21.56 -3.86
C ALA A 158 1.29 -21.04 -3.97
N LEU A 159 0.75 -20.90 -5.18
CA LEU A 159 -0.64 -20.50 -5.40
C LEU A 159 -1.53 -21.74 -5.44
N ASP A 160 -2.68 -21.69 -4.76
CA ASP A 160 -3.70 -22.74 -4.81
C ASP A 160 -4.12 -23.02 -6.24
N SER A 161 -4.07 -24.31 -6.66
CA SER A 161 -4.27 -24.70 -8.06
C SER A 161 -5.70 -24.48 -8.55
N GLU A 162 -6.69 -24.68 -7.68
CA GLU A 162 -8.09 -24.45 -8.04
C GLU A 162 -8.37 -22.95 -8.20
N TYR A 163 -7.81 -22.15 -7.28
CA TYR A 163 -7.92 -20.71 -7.37
C TYR A 163 -7.23 -20.16 -8.63
N ALA A 164 -6.02 -20.64 -8.94
CA ALA A 164 -5.32 -20.27 -10.17
C ALA A 164 -6.11 -20.66 -11.43
N ALA A 165 -6.70 -21.86 -11.46
CA ALA A 165 -7.56 -22.29 -12.55
C ALA A 165 -8.80 -21.40 -12.72
N ASN A 166 -9.41 -21.01 -11.59
CA ASN A 166 -10.55 -20.06 -11.58
C ASN A 166 -10.15 -18.69 -12.14
N LEU A 167 -9.01 -18.14 -11.70
CA LEU A 167 -8.49 -16.87 -12.20
C LEU A 167 -8.21 -16.91 -13.70
N LYS A 168 -7.57 -17.97 -14.20
CA LYS A 168 -7.32 -18.15 -15.63
C LYS A 168 -8.60 -18.24 -16.45
N LYS A 169 -9.60 -18.94 -15.94
CA LYS A 169 -10.88 -19.14 -16.65
C LYS A 169 -11.75 -17.89 -16.68
N ASN A 170 -11.87 -17.21 -15.54
CA ASN A 170 -12.91 -16.21 -15.31
C ASN A 170 -12.41 -14.77 -15.27
N LYS A 171 -11.11 -14.56 -15.10
CA LYS A 171 -10.50 -13.23 -14.94
C LYS A 171 -9.33 -13.04 -15.92
N CYS A 172 -8.14 -13.37 -15.56
CA CYS A 172 -6.92 -13.15 -16.33
C CYS A 172 -6.75 -14.26 -17.40
N LYS A 173 -7.43 -14.14 -18.50
CA LYS A 173 -7.47 -15.20 -19.55
C LYS A 173 -6.17 -15.37 -20.30
N THR A 174 -5.30 -14.38 -20.29
CA THR A 174 -3.97 -14.40 -20.92
C THR A 174 -2.94 -13.71 -20.03
N LEU A 175 -1.66 -14.03 -20.26
CA LEU A 175 -0.56 -13.34 -19.56
C LEU A 175 -0.53 -11.83 -19.84
N SER A 176 -0.91 -11.42 -21.04
CA SER A 176 -0.88 -10.02 -21.50
C SER A 176 -2.12 -9.20 -21.10
N ASP A 177 -3.14 -9.83 -20.50
CA ASP A 177 -4.29 -9.11 -19.98
C ASP A 177 -3.82 -8.18 -18.86
N ASN A 178 -4.03 -6.88 -19.01
CA ASN A 178 -3.65 -5.86 -18.04
C ASN A 178 -4.80 -4.90 -17.67
N THR A 179 -6.01 -5.25 -18.04
CA THR A 179 -7.22 -4.42 -17.85
C THR A 179 -8.25 -5.08 -16.94
N THR A 180 -8.30 -6.41 -16.90
CA THR A 180 -9.29 -7.12 -16.10
C THR A 180 -9.02 -6.95 -14.62
N ILE A 181 -10.05 -6.51 -13.88
CA ILE A 181 -10.00 -6.26 -12.44
C ILE A 181 -10.15 -7.58 -11.67
N VAL A 182 -9.33 -7.72 -10.63
CA VAL A 182 -9.38 -8.82 -9.66
C VAL A 182 -9.46 -8.23 -8.27
N GLU A 183 -10.37 -8.75 -7.46
CA GLU A 183 -10.53 -8.37 -6.06
C GLU A 183 -9.35 -8.90 -5.22
N MET A 184 -8.79 -8.06 -4.34
CA MET A 184 -7.72 -8.48 -3.43
C MET A 184 -8.23 -9.49 -2.40
N ASP A 185 -9.46 -9.30 -1.93
CA ASP A 185 -10.20 -10.25 -1.08
C ASP A 185 -11.53 -10.60 -1.77
N PRO A 186 -11.61 -11.74 -2.48
CA PRO A 186 -12.78 -12.10 -3.27
C PRO A 186 -14.06 -12.19 -2.44
N GLY A 187 -15.05 -11.36 -2.82
CA GLY A 187 -16.35 -11.28 -2.18
C GLY A 187 -16.42 -10.33 -0.97
N SER A 188 -15.30 -9.78 -0.50
CA SER A 188 -15.22 -8.87 0.64
C SER A 188 -14.35 -7.62 0.42
N PHE A 189 -13.90 -7.36 -0.79
CA PHE A 189 -12.92 -6.31 -1.14
C PHE A 189 -13.31 -4.87 -0.81
N ARG A 190 -14.50 -4.64 -0.24
CA ARG A 190 -15.00 -3.35 0.25
C ARG A 190 -15.27 -3.35 1.75
N THR A 191 -14.91 -4.43 2.45
CA THR A 191 -15.09 -4.55 3.90
C THR A 191 -13.73 -4.73 4.55
N PHE A 192 -13.43 -3.94 5.56
CA PHE A 192 -12.18 -4.08 6.30
C PHE A 192 -12.33 -5.20 7.34
N ASP A 193 -11.76 -6.38 7.06
CA ASP A 193 -11.92 -7.57 7.90
C ASP A 193 -10.69 -8.52 7.85
N LEU A 194 -10.86 -9.78 8.24
CA LEU A 194 -9.82 -10.81 8.24
C LEU A 194 -9.84 -11.70 6.99
N GLY A 195 -10.64 -11.38 5.97
CA GLY A 195 -10.80 -12.18 4.77
C GLY A 195 -9.48 -12.41 4.05
N TYR A 196 -8.70 -11.34 3.85
CA TYR A 196 -7.37 -11.41 3.25
C TYR A 196 -6.47 -12.49 3.89
N TYR A 197 -6.35 -12.50 5.22
CA TYR A 197 -5.50 -13.49 5.90
C TYR A 197 -6.02 -14.91 5.74
N LYS A 198 -7.35 -15.09 5.70
CA LYS A 198 -7.96 -16.39 5.41
C LYS A 198 -7.60 -16.87 4.00
N GLN A 199 -7.54 -15.95 3.01
CA GLN A 199 -7.08 -16.27 1.66
C GLN A 199 -5.58 -16.60 1.64
N VAL A 200 -4.75 -15.84 2.34
CA VAL A 200 -3.30 -16.10 2.46
C VAL A 200 -3.03 -17.49 3.02
N LEU A 201 -3.70 -17.88 4.11
CA LEU A 201 -3.57 -19.22 4.70
C LEU A 201 -4.05 -20.35 3.77
N LYS A 202 -5.03 -20.07 2.90
CA LYS A 202 -5.47 -20.99 1.84
C LYS A 202 -4.58 -20.97 0.60
N ARG A 203 -3.44 -20.29 0.63
CA ARG A 203 -2.55 -20.07 -0.51
C ARG A 203 -3.23 -19.34 -1.68
N ARG A 204 -4.13 -18.41 -1.39
CA ARG A 204 -4.91 -17.61 -2.35
C ARG A 204 -4.56 -16.13 -2.32
N GLY A 205 -3.52 -15.72 -1.60
CA GLY A 205 -2.94 -14.39 -1.71
C GLY A 205 -2.50 -14.14 -3.16
N ILE A 206 -2.91 -13.01 -3.74
CA ILE A 206 -2.76 -12.76 -5.18
C ILE A 206 -1.30 -12.49 -5.54
N PHE A 207 -0.59 -11.70 -4.73
CA PHE A 207 0.81 -11.37 -4.99
C PHE A 207 1.79 -12.42 -4.45
N VAL A 208 2.99 -12.45 -4.98
CA VAL A 208 4.10 -13.22 -4.38
C VAL A 208 4.36 -12.72 -2.97
N SER A 209 4.32 -11.40 -2.77
CA SER A 209 4.47 -10.77 -1.45
C SER A 209 3.45 -11.29 -0.43
N ASP A 210 2.17 -11.49 -0.81
CA ASP A 210 1.16 -12.10 0.06
C ASP A 210 1.53 -13.52 0.46
N SER A 211 1.90 -14.35 -0.53
CA SER A 211 2.29 -15.75 -0.30
C SER A 211 3.56 -15.86 0.55
N SER A 212 4.44 -14.87 0.49
CA SER A 212 5.69 -14.81 1.22
C SER A 212 5.49 -14.71 2.72
N LEU A 213 4.38 -14.14 3.18
CA LEU A 213 4.06 -14.01 4.61
C LEU A 213 3.92 -15.37 5.32
N THR A 214 3.58 -16.44 4.59
CA THR A 214 3.49 -17.80 5.16
C THR A 214 4.80 -18.58 5.12
N LYS A 215 5.87 -18.03 4.53
CA LYS A 215 7.17 -18.69 4.40
C LYS A 215 8.02 -18.59 5.68
N ASN A 216 7.72 -17.67 6.56
CA ASN A 216 8.38 -17.51 7.84
C ASN A 216 7.47 -18.03 8.95
N SER A 217 8.02 -18.79 9.90
CA SER A 217 7.25 -19.42 10.98
C SER A 217 6.57 -18.40 11.90
N PHE A 218 7.25 -17.29 12.21
CA PHE A 218 6.69 -16.23 13.05
C PHE A 218 5.48 -15.57 12.37
N THR A 219 5.63 -15.10 11.13
CA THR A 219 4.55 -14.40 10.42
C THR A 219 3.37 -15.32 10.11
N ASN A 220 3.63 -16.60 9.80
CA ASN A 220 2.58 -17.60 9.60
C ASN A 220 1.80 -17.87 10.90
N ALA A 221 2.49 -18.05 12.02
CA ALA A 221 1.84 -18.22 13.34
C ALA A 221 1.06 -16.96 13.74
N TYR A 222 1.61 -15.78 13.45
CA TYR A 222 0.95 -14.51 13.75
C TYR A 222 -0.36 -14.34 12.95
N ILE A 223 -0.34 -14.63 11.65
CA ILE A 223 -1.55 -14.63 10.80
C ILE A 223 -2.59 -15.64 11.33
N SER A 224 -2.15 -16.86 11.70
CA SER A 224 -3.04 -17.89 12.24
C SER A 224 -3.70 -17.43 13.54
N ARG A 225 -2.95 -16.72 14.41
CA ARG A 225 -3.49 -16.10 15.63
C ARG A 225 -4.57 -15.06 15.30
N LEU A 226 -4.29 -14.15 14.37
CA LEU A 226 -5.25 -13.11 13.96
C LEU A 226 -6.56 -13.72 13.43
N VAL A 227 -6.45 -14.75 12.57
CA VAL A 227 -7.62 -15.41 11.98
C VAL A 227 -8.45 -16.19 13.01
N SER A 228 -7.80 -16.70 14.07
CA SER A 228 -8.48 -17.42 15.16
C SER A 228 -9.07 -16.51 16.23
N GLY A 229 -8.62 -15.25 16.28
CA GLY A 229 -9.07 -14.26 17.24
C GLY A 229 -10.25 -13.41 16.74
N PRO A 230 -10.75 -12.51 17.57
CA PRO A 230 -11.76 -11.54 17.17
C PRO A 230 -11.15 -10.47 16.25
N VAL A 231 -11.92 -9.99 15.28
CA VAL A 231 -11.48 -8.92 14.35
C VAL A 231 -11.02 -7.64 15.06
N SER A 232 -11.54 -7.39 16.26
CA SER A 232 -11.15 -6.22 17.08
C SER A 232 -9.68 -6.25 17.50
N GLU A 233 -9.05 -7.43 17.64
CA GLU A 233 -7.60 -7.53 17.89
C GLU A 233 -6.81 -7.07 16.66
N PHE A 234 -7.18 -7.57 15.48
CA PHE A 234 -6.59 -7.10 14.23
C PHE A 234 -6.72 -5.58 14.08
N PHE A 235 -7.91 -5.03 14.35
CA PHE A 235 -8.16 -3.60 14.26
C PHE A 235 -7.25 -2.79 15.18
N LYS A 236 -7.11 -3.22 16.43
CA LYS A 236 -6.24 -2.56 17.41
C LYS A 236 -4.77 -2.58 16.96
N GLU A 237 -4.30 -3.73 16.51
CA GLU A 237 -2.90 -3.91 16.12
C GLU A 237 -2.60 -3.21 14.78
N PHE A 238 -3.53 -3.26 13.82
CA PHE A 238 -3.43 -2.52 12.56
C PHE A 238 -3.37 -1.00 12.80
N ALA A 239 -4.21 -0.48 13.68
CA ALA A 239 -4.20 0.93 14.06
C ALA A 239 -2.82 1.37 14.61
N ALA A 240 -2.22 0.55 15.46
CA ALA A 240 -0.88 0.81 16.00
C ALA A 240 0.21 0.77 14.90
N ALA A 241 0.12 -0.19 13.97
CA ALA A 241 1.06 -0.29 12.84
C ALA A 241 0.93 0.89 11.88
N MET A 242 -0.30 1.36 11.62
CA MET A 242 -0.56 2.56 10.79
C MET A 242 -0.04 3.83 11.46
N GLU A 243 -0.21 4.00 12.77
CA GLU A 243 0.37 5.12 13.51
C GLU A 243 1.90 5.07 13.44
N LYS A 244 2.50 3.89 13.64
CA LYS A 244 3.96 3.70 13.56
C LYS A 244 4.48 4.01 12.15
N MET A 245 3.84 3.49 11.09
CA MET A 245 4.19 3.82 9.72
C MET A 245 4.09 5.33 9.47
N GLY A 246 3.04 5.98 9.97
CA GLY A 246 2.85 7.42 9.85
C GLY A 246 3.90 8.28 10.53
N ARG A 247 4.85 7.68 11.26
CA ARG A 247 6.00 8.36 11.90
C ARG A 247 7.31 8.15 11.15
N VAL A 248 7.31 7.39 10.05
CA VAL A 248 8.52 7.09 9.28
C VAL A 248 9.09 8.36 8.67
N GLU A 249 10.32 8.70 9.03
CA GLU A 249 11.14 9.79 8.46
C GLU A 249 10.40 11.13 8.32
N VAL A 250 9.50 11.46 9.26
CA VAL A 250 8.69 12.68 9.20
C VAL A 250 9.55 13.93 9.27
N LYS A 251 9.23 14.91 8.44
CA LYS A 251 9.83 16.25 8.48
C LYS A 251 9.08 17.13 9.48
N THR A 252 9.82 17.86 10.32
CA THR A 252 9.27 18.76 11.35
C THR A 252 10.14 20.01 11.49
N GLY A 253 9.69 20.97 12.29
CA GLY A 253 10.43 22.22 12.58
C GLY A 253 10.67 23.04 11.32
N SER A 254 11.93 23.24 10.94
CA SER A 254 12.32 24.01 9.75
C SER A 254 12.58 23.16 8.51
N VAL A 255 12.50 21.82 8.61
CA VAL A 255 12.75 20.92 7.50
C VAL A 255 11.48 20.76 6.66
N GLY A 256 11.60 20.91 5.33
CA GLY A 256 10.44 20.89 4.43
C GLY A 256 9.61 22.15 4.52
N GLU A 257 8.38 22.10 3.99
CA GLU A 257 7.48 23.26 3.89
C GLU A 257 6.03 22.89 4.24
N ILE A 258 5.12 23.82 4.18
CA ILE A 258 3.66 23.58 4.09
C ILE A 258 3.25 24.01 2.68
N ARG A 259 3.04 23.04 1.80
CA ARG A 259 2.62 23.34 0.43
C ARG A 259 1.21 23.91 0.41
N LYS A 260 1.01 24.96 -0.37
CA LYS A 260 -0.32 25.55 -0.60
C LYS A 260 -1.17 24.68 -1.54
N VAL A 261 -0.49 24.06 -2.50
CA VAL A 261 -1.06 23.11 -3.47
C VAL A 261 -0.21 21.84 -3.44
N CYS A 262 -0.81 20.67 -3.24
CA CYS A 262 -0.03 19.44 -3.01
C CYS A 262 0.78 19.01 -4.22
N THR A 263 0.41 19.43 -5.41
CA THR A 263 1.09 19.07 -6.66
C THR A 263 2.33 19.89 -6.99
N VAL A 264 2.59 20.97 -6.24
CA VAL A 264 3.66 21.93 -6.56
C VAL A 264 4.42 22.33 -5.30
N VAL A 265 5.75 22.30 -5.36
CA VAL A 265 6.64 22.89 -4.34
C VAL A 265 6.45 24.40 -4.33
N ASN A 266 6.37 25.00 -3.13
CA ASN A 266 6.22 26.45 -3.02
C ASN A 266 7.43 27.17 -3.66
N SER A 267 7.16 28.26 -4.35
CA SER A 267 8.16 29.15 -4.96
C SER A 267 8.64 30.18 -3.93
#